data_aec528486c14b205523508f208464d8e
#
_entry.id   aec528486c14b205523508f208464d8e
#
_cell.length_a   1.000
_cell.length_b   1.000
_cell.length_c   1.000
_cell.angle_alpha   90.00
_cell.angle_beta   90.00
_cell.angle_gamma   90.00
#
_symmetry.space_group_name_H-M   'P 1'
#
loop_
_entity.id
_entity.type
_entity.pdbx_description
1 polymer ?
#
loop_
_entity_poly.entity_id
_entity_poly.type
_entity_poly.pdbx_seq_one_letter_code
_entity_poly.pdbx_strand_id
1 'polypeptide(L)'
;VVYVTHDQSEALTMSNRIAVFDDGIIQQLADPVTLYEKPENAFVAQFIGENNRLSGTVESVTKSVATVKLDLGHTVKALSVNNEGKGSRTMLSVRPERCLVSAKKSSSMSMLDARIEELIYLGDHIRCRMNVAGDDQFVVKVPNTSGQLGLEIGANLFVGWNTNDCRALDFRQQV
;
A
#
# COMPACT_ATOMS: atom_id res chain seq x y z
N VAL A 1 -7.66 19.58 -24.25
CA VAL A 1 -6.64 20.36 -23.51
C VAL A 1 -5.69 19.38 -22.86
N VAL A 2 -4.38 19.63 -22.95
CA VAL A 2 -3.34 18.90 -22.22
C VAL A 2 -2.81 19.84 -21.14
N TYR A 3 -2.71 19.33 -19.92
CA TYR A 3 -2.18 20.05 -18.77
C TYR A 3 -1.03 19.27 -18.15
N VAL A 4 0.09 19.93 -17.90
CA VAL A 4 1.28 19.32 -17.29
C VAL A 4 1.44 19.89 -15.88
N THR A 5 1.45 19.02 -14.89
CA THR A 5 1.60 19.38 -13.49
C THR A 5 2.43 18.33 -12.74
N HIS A 6 3.05 18.73 -11.65
CA HIS A 6 3.63 17.83 -10.64
C HIS A 6 2.72 17.67 -9.40
N ASP A 7 1.60 18.39 -9.37
CA ASP A 7 0.61 18.28 -8.30
C ASP A 7 -0.36 17.15 -8.60
N GLN A 8 -0.30 16.11 -7.77
CA GLN A 8 -1.14 14.91 -7.90
C GLN A 8 -2.61 15.21 -7.63
N SER A 9 -2.89 16.12 -6.68
CA SER A 9 -4.26 16.47 -6.32
C SER A 9 -4.96 17.20 -7.46
N GLU A 10 -4.25 18.11 -8.14
CA GLU A 10 -4.75 18.75 -9.35
C GLU A 10 -5.03 17.73 -10.45
N ALA A 11 -4.05 16.85 -10.73
CA ALA A 11 -4.21 15.84 -11.75
C ALA A 11 -5.43 14.93 -11.49
N LEU A 12 -5.58 14.42 -10.26
CA LEU A 12 -6.67 13.53 -9.88
C LEU A 12 -8.05 14.18 -9.90
N THR A 13 -8.14 15.49 -9.63
CA THR A 13 -9.44 16.18 -9.51
C THR A 13 -9.91 16.82 -10.83
N MET A 14 -9.00 17.22 -11.71
CA MET A 14 -9.32 18.01 -12.91
C MET A 14 -9.29 17.20 -14.20
N SER A 15 -8.67 16.04 -14.22
CA SER A 15 -8.40 15.31 -15.47
C SER A 15 -9.36 14.14 -15.69
N ASN A 16 -9.75 13.93 -16.95
CA ASN A 16 -10.45 12.72 -17.38
C ASN A 16 -9.48 11.52 -17.56
N ARG A 17 -8.24 11.80 -17.94
CA ARG A 17 -7.17 10.82 -18.08
C ARG A 17 -5.85 11.43 -17.65
N ILE A 18 -5.02 10.62 -17.01
CA ILE A 18 -3.71 11.03 -16.49
C ILE A 18 -2.65 10.09 -17.04
N ALA A 19 -1.58 10.68 -17.59
CA ALA A 19 -0.38 9.96 -17.97
C ALA A 19 0.70 10.23 -16.94
N VAL A 20 1.21 9.19 -16.31
CA VAL A 20 2.36 9.26 -15.40
C VAL A 20 3.62 9.01 -16.21
N PHE A 21 4.55 9.96 -16.17
CA PHE A 21 5.82 9.88 -16.86
C PHE A 21 6.97 9.62 -15.88
N ASP A 22 7.90 8.79 -16.32
CA ASP A 22 9.18 8.56 -15.66
C ASP A 22 10.25 8.34 -16.74
N ASP A 23 11.31 9.11 -16.70
CA ASP A 23 12.44 9.04 -17.64
C ASP A 23 12.01 9.06 -19.12
N GLY A 24 11.07 9.96 -19.47
CA GLY A 24 10.55 10.12 -20.83
C GLY A 24 9.59 9.02 -21.30
N ILE A 25 9.24 8.06 -20.44
CA ILE A 25 8.36 6.93 -20.75
C ILE A 25 7.05 7.07 -19.97
N ILE A 26 5.92 6.80 -20.66
CA ILE A 26 4.63 6.71 -19.99
C ILE A 26 4.59 5.39 -19.18
N GLN A 27 4.56 5.51 -17.88
CA GLN A 27 4.49 4.37 -16.96
C GLN A 27 3.08 3.79 -16.85
N GLN A 28 2.07 4.65 -16.93
CA GLN A 28 0.65 4.28 -16.98
C GLN A 28 -0.17 5.45 -17.52
N LEU A 29 -1.21 5.15 -18.29
CA LEU A 29 -2.20 6.12 -18.78
C LEU A 29 -3.60 5.58 -18.46
N ALA A 30 -4.30 6.22 -17.53
CA ALA A 30 -5.61 5.77 -17.06
C ALA A 30 -6.49 6.94 -16.60
N ASP A 31 -7.76 6.66 -16.29
CA ASP A 31 -8.59 7.58 -15.52
C ASP A 31 -8.10 7.69 -14.06
N PRO A 32 -8.46 8.75 -13.33
CA PRO A 32 -7.98 8.99 -11.96
C PRO A 32 -8.20 7.81 -11.01
N VAL A 33 -9.38 7.19 -11.06
CA VAL A 33 -9.74 6.08 -10.16
C VAL A 33 -8.88 4.85 -10.44
N THR A 34 -8.77 4.48 -11.71
CA THR A 34 -7.93 3.35 -12.13
C THR A 34 -6.46 3.58 -11.78
N LEU A 35 -5.95 4.80 -12.00
CA LEU A 35 -4.57 5.13 -11.69
C LEU A 35 -4.27 5.00 -10.18
N TYR A 36 -5.18 5.43 -9.33
CA TYR A 36 -5.04 5.37 -7.88
C TYR A 36 -5.22 3.95 -7.32
N GLU A 37 -6.31 3.27 -7.73
CA GLU A 37 -6.70 1.97 -7.18
C GLU A 37 -5.96 0.80 -7.83
N LYS A 38 -5.51 0.95 -9.07
CA LYS A 38 -4.92 -0.12 -9.88
C LYS A 38 -3.58 0.29 -10.51
N PRO A 39 -2.59 0.72 -9.71
CA PRO A 39 -1.27 0.99 -10.26
C PRO A 39 -0.68 -0.26 -10.91
N GLU A 40 -0.09 -0.10 -12.10
CA GLU A 40 0.46 -1.20 -12.89
C GLU A 40 1.91 -1.52 -12.54
N ASN A 41 2.62 -0.61 -11.88
CA ASN A 41 4.00 -0.82 -11.43
C ASN A 41 4.30 -0.08 -10.12
N ALA A 42 5.46 -0.39 -9.53
CA ALA A 42 5.88 0.17 -8.25
C ALA A 42 6.08 1.68 -8.28
N PHE A 43 6.54 2.23 -9.42
CA PHE A 43 6.72 3.67 -9.59
C PHE A 43 5.38 4.41 -9.50
N VAL A 44 4.38 3.98 -10.26
CA VAL A 44 3.05 4.61 -10.25
C VAL A 44 2.40 4.48 -8.88
N ALA A 45 2.49 3.31 -8.24
CA ALA A 45 1.97 3.09 -6.89
C ALA A 45 2.56 4.05 -5.86
N GLN A 46 3.85 4.36 -5.99
CA GLN A 46 4.56 5.28 -5.11
C GLN A 46 4.32 6.74 -5.47
N PHE A 47 4.24 7.05 -6.76
CA PHE A 47 4.09 8.42 -7.24
C PHE A 47 2.69 8.97 -6.97
N ILE A 48 1.65 8.16 -7.05
CA ILE A 48 0.26 8.58 -6.86
C ILE A 48 -0.20 8.29 -5.42
N GLY A 49 -0.31 9.34 -4.62
CA GLY A 49 -0.82 9.26 -3.25
C GLY A 49 0.10 8.58 -2.23
N GLU A 50 -0.32 8.55 -0.98
CA GLU A 50 0.40 7.87 0.10
C GLU A 50 0.28 6.35 -0.05
N ASN A 51 1.38 5.62 0.19
CA ASN A 51 1.44 4.20 -0.07
C ASN A 51 2.39 3.48 0.90
N ASN A 52 1.95 2.37 1.50
CA ASN A 52 2.80 1.47 2.24
C ASN A 52 3.52 0.51 1.29
N ARG A 53 4.79 0.26 1.54
CA ARG A 53 5.64 -0.60 0.72
C ARG A 53 6.29 -1.67 1.59
N LEU A 54 6.16 -2.91 1.18
CA LEU A 54 6.84 -4.03 1.84
C LEU A 54 7.57 -4.84 0.77
N SER A 55 8.85 -5.07 0.99
CA SER A 55 9.67 -5.86 0.06
C SER A 55 9.67 -7.34 0.44
N GLY A 56 9.72 -8.20 -0.57
CA GLY A 56 9.75 -9.64 -0.35
C GLY A 56 10.06 -10.44 -1.61
N THR A 57 9.97 -11.75 -1.48
CA THR A 57 10.18 -12.72 -2.56
C THR A 57 8.89 -13.50 -2.79
N VAL A 58 8.51 -13.65 -4.04
CA VAL A 58 7.34 -14.43 -4.45
C VAL A 58 7.62 -15.92 -4.24
N GLU A 59 6.87 -16.58 -3.36
CA GLU A 59 6.96 -18.03 -3.12
C GLU A 59 6.11 -18.82 -4.12
N SER A 60 4.94 -18.29 -4.46
CA SER A 60 4.04 -18.90 -5.45
C SER A 60 3.04 -17.88 -6.00
N VAL A 61 2.50 -18.18 -7.19
CA VAL A 61 1.37 -17.44 -7.78
C VAL A 61 0.29 -18.44 -8.16
N THR A 62 -0.93 -18.22 -7.68
CA THR A 62 -2.10 -19.07 -7.97
C THR A 62 -3.31 -18.19 -8.24
N LYS A 63 -3.94 -18.33 -9.41
CA LYS A 63 -5.14 -17.57 -9.79
C LYS A 63 -4.98 -16.05 -9.56
N SER A 64 -3.88 -15.47 -10.03
CA SER A 64 -3.55 -14.04 -9.86
C SER A 64 -3.30 -13.58 -8.41
N VAL A 65 -3.13 -14.50 -7.46
CA VAL A 65 -2.72 -14.21 -6.09
C VAL A 65 -1.29 -14.69 -5.89
N ALA A 66 -0.42 -13.77 -5.51
CA ALA A 66 0.94 -14.06 -5.10
C ALA A 66 0.98 -14.31 -3.59
N THR A 67 1.65 -15.39 -3.19
CA THR A 67 2.11 -15.59 -1.81
C THR A 67 3.53 -15.07 -1.73
N VAL A 68 3.76 -14.11 -0.87
CA VAL A 68 5.03 -13.38 -0.77
C VAL A 68 5.60 -13.54 0.62
N LYS A 69 6.85 -14.00 0.70
CA LYS A 69 7.65 -13.98 1.91
C LYS A 69 8.33 -12.62 2.01
N LEU A 70 7.93 -11.84 2.98
CA LEU A 70 8.54 -10.54 3.27
C LEU A 70 9.97 -10.71 3.78
N ASP A 71 10.82 -9.72 3.54
CA ASP A 71 12.20 -9.67 4.06
C ASP A 71 12.24 -9.75 5.59
N LEU A 72 11.15 -9.32 6.21
CA LEU A 72 10.92 -9.32 7.65
C LEU A 72 10.42 -10.68 8.20
N GLY A 73 10.38 -11.73 7.36
CA GLY A 73 10.12 -13.12 7.76
C GLY A 73 8.64 -13.56 7.75
N HIS A 74 7.70 -12.65 7.50
CA HIS A 74 6.27 -12.97 7.43
C HIS A 74 5.86 -13.35 6.01
N THR A 75 4.83 -14.21 5.88
CA THR A 75 4.24 -14.56 4.59
C THR A 75 2.86 -13.91 4.48
N VAL A 76 2.63 -13.20 3.38
CA VAL A 76 1.39 -12.48 3.11
C VAL A 76 0.89 -12.77 1.69
N LYS A 77 -0.37 -12.42 1.41
CA LYS A 77 -1.00 -12.56 0.10
C LYS A 77 -1.29 -11.21 -0.52
N ALA A 78 -1.09 -11.12 -1.84
CA ALA A 78 -1.36 -9.93 -2.63
C ALA A 78 -1.82 -10.31 -4.04
N LEU A 79 -2.48 -9.38 -4.76
CA LEU A 79 -2.74 -9.55 -6.19
C LEU A 79 -1.41 -9.51 -6.96
N SER A 80 -1.16 -10.52 -7.76
CA SER A 80 -0.02 -10.57 -8.68
C SER A 80 -0.33 -9.68 -9.89
N VAL A 81 0.44 -8.59 -10.07
CA VAL A 81 0.19 -7.62 -11.15
C VAL A 81 1.36 -7.56 -12.10
N ASN A 82 2.52 -7.14 -11.62
CA ASN A 82 3.72 -6.96 -12.42
C ASN A 82 4.92 -7.50 -11.65
N ASN A 83 5.05 -8.82 -11.63
CA ASN A 83 6.19 -9.54 -11.05
C ASN A 83 6.53 -10.74 -11.94
N GLU A 84 7.76 -11.21 -11.84
CA GLU A 84 8.30 -12.31 -12.68
C GLU A 84 7.90 -13.70 -12.19
N GLY A 85 7.02 -13.79 -11.17
CA GLY A 85 6.54 -15.05 -10.62
C GLY A 85 7.44 -15.61 -9.51
N LYS A 86 7.34 -16.93 -9.29
CA LYS A 86 8.03 -17.62 -8.20
C LYS A 86 9.54 -17.37 -8.21
N GLY A 87 10.07 -16.97 -7.06
CA GLY A 87 11.50 -16.70 -6.84
C GLY A 87 11.90 -15.26 -7.13
N SER A 88 11.05 -14.46 -7.80
CA SER A 88 11.36 -13.07 -8.09
C SER A 88 11.20 -12.17 -6.86
N ARG A 89 11.94 -11.09 -6.85
CA ARG A 89 11.74 -9.98 -5.91
C ARG A 89 10.46 -9.22 -6.30
N THR A 90 9.73 -8.75 -5.30
CA THR A 90 8.53 -7.95 -5.52
C THR A 90 8.41 -6.87 -4.45
N MET A 91 7.76 -5.77 -4.82
CA MET A 91 7.32 -4.75 -3.89
C MET A 91 5.81 -4.88 -3.72
N LEU A 92 5.38 -5.08 -2.50
CA LEU A 92 3.97 -5.00 -2.14
C LEU A 92 3.58 -3.55 -1.90
N SER A 93 2.43 -3.19 -2.44
CA SER A 93 1.81 -1.88 -2.34
C SER A 93 0.44 -2.02 -1.70
N VAL A 94 0.20 -1.30 -0.61
CA VAL A 94 -1.11 -1.24 0.06
C VAL A 94 -1.38 0.18 0.54
N ARG A 95 -2.57 0.69 0.25
CA ARG A 95 -2.96 2.05 0.63
C ARG A 95 -3.23 2.13 2.13
N PRO A 96 -2.85 3.25 2.81
CA PRO A 96 -3.10 3.45 4.23
C PRO A 96 -4.56 3.30 4.65
N GLU A 97 -5.50 3.74 3.82
CA GLU A 97 -6.96 3.65 4.06
C GLU A 97 -7.53 2.24 3.80
N ARG A 98 -6.76 1.34 3.20
CA ARG A 98 -7.11 -0.08 2.97
C ARG A 98 -6.58 -0.99 4.07
N CYS A 99 -5.80 -0.44 4.99
CA CYS A 99 -5.28 -1.16 6.13
C CYS A 99 -6.25 -1.06 7.33
N LEU A 100 -6.31 -2.12 8.10
CA LEU A 100 -7.07 -2.21 9.33
C LEU A 100 -6.15 -2.39 10.53
N VAL A 101 -6.47 -1.73 11.64
CA VAL A 101 -5.83 -1.95 12.94
C VAL A 101 -6.77 -2.78 13.82
N SER A 102 -6.25 -3.80 14.49
CA SER A 102 -7.05 -4.70 15.34
C SER A 102 -6.27 -5.16 16.56
N ALA A 103 -6.99 -5.38 17.66
CA ALA A 103 -6.43 -6.02 18.86
C ALA A 103 -6.29 -7.55 18.72
N LYS A 104 -6.89 -8.15 17.69
CA LYS A 104 -6.89 -9.61 17.45
C LYS A 104 -6.53 -9.92 16.00
N LYS A 105 -5.79 -11.01 15.80
CA LYS A 105 -5.53 -11.56 14.46
C LYS A 105 -6.80 -12.14 13.84
N SER A 106 -7.00 -11.88 12.55
CA SER A 106 -8.01 -12.54 11.72
C SER A 106 -7.33 -13.50 10.76
N SER A 107 -7.94 -14.67 10.55
CA SER A 107 -7.45 -15.65 9.57
C SER A 107 -7.88 -15.35 8.12
N SER A 108 -8.81 -14.41 7.93
CA SER A 108 -9.35 -14.07 6.61
C SER A 108 -8.52 -13.07 5.83
N MET A 109 -7.52 -12.44 6.47
CA MET A 109 -6.66 -11.42 5.86
C MET A 109 -5.19 -11.60 6.27
N SER A 110 -4.30 -10.95 5.55
CA SER A 110 -2.90 -10.84 5.95
C SER A 110 -2.79 -9.92 7.16
N MET A 111 -2.19 -10.39 8.25
CA MET A 111 -2.02 -9.60 9.47
C MET A 111 -0.60 -9.72 10.01
N LEU A 112 -0.02 -8.58 10.36
CA LEU A 112 1.32 -8.43 10.91
C LEU A 112 1.24 -7.82 12.31
N ASP A 113 2.21 -8.16 13.15
CA ASP A 113 2.40 -7.51 14.45
C ASP A 113 2.85 -6.07 14.21
N ALA A 114 2.28 -5.14 14.96
CA ALA A 114 2.50 -3.72 14.78
C ALA A 114 2.50 -2.99 16.13
N ARG A 115 3.32 -1.93 16.22
CA ARG A 115 3.35 -1.02 17.37
C ARG A 115 3.08 0.40 16.90
N ILE A 116 2.21 1.11 17.60
CA ILE A 116 1.91 2.51 17.30
C ILE A 116 3.08 3.39 17.75
N GLU A 117 3.64 4.17 16.82
CA GLU A 117 4.73 5.10 17.06
C GLU A 117 4.25 6.56 17.08
N GLU A 118 3.22 6.89 16.29
CA GLU A 118 2.70 8.24 16.19
C GLU A 118 1.23 8.25 15.84
N LEU A 119 0.49 9.22 16.37
CA LEU A 119 -0.92 9.47 16.05
C LEU A 119 -1.10 10.94 15.68
N ILE A 120 -1.64 11.21 14.50
CA ILE A 120 -1.99 12.55 14.04
C ILE A 120 -3.49 12.59 13.77
N TYR A 121 -4.21 13.41 14.54
CA TYR A 121 -5.64 13.61 14.38
C TYR A 121 -5.92 14.62 13.26
N LEU A 122 -6.61 14.20 12.20
CA LEU A 122 -6.90 15.01 11.01
C LEU A 122 -8.40 15.33 10.84
N GLY A 123 -9.20 15.02 11.86
CA GLY A 123 -10.63 15.29 11.89
C GLY A 123 -11.46 14.12 11.37
N ASP A 124 -11.44 13.84 10.09
CA ASP A 124 -12.15 12.72 9.45
C ASP A 124 -11.48 11.35 9.72
N HIS A 125 -10.17 11.35 9.96
CA HIS A 125 -9.40 10.15 10.30
C HIS A 125 -8.22 10.47 11.24
N ILE A 126 -7.68 9.44 11.84
CA ILE A 126 -6.42 9.45 12.57
C ILE A 126 -5.38 8.82 11.67
N ARG A 127 -4.32 9.57 11.35
CA ARG A 127 -3.14 9.03 10.67
C ARG A 127 -2.25 8.38 11.72
N CYS A 128 -2.16 7.06 11.65
CA CYS A 128 -1.41 6.23 12.58
C CYS A 128 -0.13 5.74 11.90
N ARG A 129 1.05 6.19 12.36
CA ARG A 129 2.33 5.62 11.94
C ARG A 129 2.71 4.50 12.89
N MET A 130 3.07 3.36 12.32
CA MET A 130 3.31 2.13 13.05
C MET A 130 4.67 1.52 12.68
N ASN A 131 5.31 0.90 13.64
CA ASN A 131 6.38 -0.04 13.37
C ASN A 131 5.74 -1.40 13.06
N VAL A 132 5.92 -1.88 11.84
CA VAL A 132 5.38 -3.16 11.36
C VAL A 132 6.54 -4.07 10.98
N ALA A 133 6.80 -5.06 11.80
CA ALA A 133 7.87 -6.05 11.60
C ALA A 133 9.27 -5.40 11.39
N GLY A 134 9.52 -4.22 11.97
CA GLY A 134 10.78 -3.49 11.86
C GLY A 134 10.79 -2.32 10.85
N ASP A 135 9.76 -2.20 10.01
CA ASP A 135 9.51 -1.00 9.21
C ASP A 135 8.72 0.03 10.04
N ASP A 136 9.31 1.18 10.32
CA ASP A 136 8.72 2.25 11.14
C ASP A 136 7.98 3.32 10.33
N GLN A 137 7.88 3.15 9.01
CA GLN A 137 7.22 4.08 8.10
C GLN A 137 5.81 3.63 7.67
N PHE A 138 5.33 2.50 8.21
CA PHE A 138 4.02 1.98 7.84
C PHE A 138 2.90 2.88 8.39
N VAL A 139 1.98 3.29 7.51
CA VAL A 139 0.90 4.23 7.84
C VAL A 139 -0.46 3.55 7.69
N VAL A 140 -1.35 3.80 8.64
CA VAL A 140 -2.77 3.44 8.55
C VAL A 140 -3.62 4.68 8.76
N LYS A 141 -4.64 4.87 7.92
CA LYS A 141 -5.66 5.90 8.10
C LYS A 141 -6.88 5.26 8.76
N VAL A 142 -7.02 5.49 10.05
CA VAL A 142 -8.14 4.96 10.83
C VAL A 142 -9.28 5.98 10.82
N PRO A 143 -10.46 5.67 10.22
CA PRO A 143 -11.57 6.60 10.18
C PRO A 143 -11.97 7.04 11.60
N ASN A 144 -12.27 8.31 11.79
CA ASN A 144 -12.72 8.85 13.08
C ASN A 144 -14.22 8.60 13.27
N THR A 145 -14.57 7.38 13.68
CA THR A 145 -15.96 6.97 13.93
C THR A 145 -16.15 6.65 15.41
N SER A 146 -17.37 6.80 15.94
CA SER A 146 -17.70 6.45 17.31
C SER A 146 -17.50 4.94 17.58
N GLY A 147 -16.92 4.59 18.72
CA GLY A 147 -16.68 3.20 19.12
C GLY A 147 -15.33 2.61 18.70
N GLN A 148 -14.37 3.46 18.35
CA GLN A 148 -13.03 3.02 17.99
C GLN A 148 -12.24 2.44 19.18
N LEU A 149 -11.33 1.49 18.83
CA LEU A 149 -10.22 1.08 19.70
C LEU A 149 -9.50 2.33 20.22
N GLY A 150 -9.32 2.42 21.54
CA GLY A 150 -8.45 3.43 22.12
C GLY A 150 -7.04 3.26 21.55
N LEU A 151 -6.73 4.08 20.54
CA LEU A 151 -5.38 4.08 19.93
C LEU A 151 -4.47 4.86 20.86
N GLU A 152 -3.41 4.24 21.33
CA GLU A 152 -2.41 4.86 22.21
C GLU A 152 -1.00 4.63 21.65
N ILE A 153 -0.15 5.64 21.73
CA ILE A 153 1.25 5.52 21.34
C ILE A 153 1.91 4.44 22.21
N GLY A 154 2.66 3.55 21.57
CA GLY A 154 3.31 2.41 22.22
C GLY A 154 2.44 1.16 22.32
N ALA A 155 1.14 1.21 21.99
CA ALA A 155 0.28 0.04 21.99
C ALA A 155 0.72 -0.99 20.93
N ASN A 156 0.72 -2.27 21.33
CA ASN A 156 0.96 -3.39 20.42
C ASN A 156 -0.39 -3.91 19.90
N LEU A 157 -0.53 -3.91 18.60
CA LEU A 157 -1.74 -4.28 17.87
C LEU A 157 -1.36 -5.12 16.64
N PHE A 158 -2.33 -5.42 15.82
CA PHE A 158 -2.15 -6.04 14.52
C PHE A 158 -2.60 -5.07 13.44
N VAL A 159 -1.81 -4.97 12.37
CA VAL A 159 -2.20 -4.32 11.13
C VAL A 159 -2.44 -5.37 10.07
N GLY A 160 -3.48 -5.18 9.26
CA GLY A 160 -3.80 -6.14 8.21
C GLY A 160 -4.55 -5.52 7.05
N TRP A 161 -4.67 -6.30 5.98
CA TRP A 161 -5.37 -5.93 4.75
C TRP A 161 -5.92 -7.17 4.04
N ASN A 162 -6.94 -6.96 3.20
CA ASN A 162 -7.41 -8.02 2.34
C ASN A 162 -6.45 -8.23 1.15
N THR A 163 -6.39 -9.45 0.63
CA THR A 163 -5.55 -9.78 -0.52
C THR A 163 -5.81 -8.86 -1.72
N ASN A 164 -7.07 -8.49 -1.96
CA ASN A 164 -7.46 -7.64 -3.09
C ASN A 164 -7.02 -6.18 -2.94
N ASP A 165 -6.69 -5.75 -1.74
CA ASP A 165 -6.25 -4.38 -1.42
C ASP A 165 -4.72 -4.21 -1.48
N CYS A 166 -4.00 -5.31 -1.69
CA CYS A 166 -2.54 -5.33 -1.78
C CYS A 166 -2.10 -5.84 -3.15
N ARG A 167 -1.13 -5.16 -3.78
CA ARG A 167 -0.62 -5.48 -5.11
C ARG A 167 0.86 -5.87 -5.04
N ALA A 168 1.22 -7.01 -5.63
CA ALA A 168 2.58 -7.44 -5.83
C ALA A 168 3.07 -6.91 -7.19
N LEU A 169 3.97 -5.95 -7.14
CA LEU A 169 4.46 -5.17 -8.27
C LEU A 169 5.92 -5.52 -8.58
N ASP A 170 6.46 -4.94 -9.66
CA ASP A 170 7.88 -5.02 -10.00
C ASP A 170 8.75 -4.52 -8.84
N PHE A 171 9.95 -5.06 -8.73
CA PHE A 171 10.93 -4.61 -7.75
C PHE A 171 11.92 -3.66 -8.41
N ARG A 172 11.80 -2.37 -8.13
CA ARG A 172 12.81 -1.38 -8.50
C ARG A 172 13.68 -1.07 -7.29
N GLN A 173 14.97 -1.31 -7.40
CA GLN A 173 15.92 -0.79 -6.40
C GLN A 173 15.85 0.74 -6.45
N GLN A 174 15.67 1.36 -5.29
CA GLN A 174 15.88 2.80 -5.17
C GLN A 174 17.37 3.08 -5.40
N VAL A 175 17.67 3.85 -6.43
CA VAL A 175 18.99 4.43 -6.68
C VAL A 175 19.19 5.62 -5.74
#